data_3207f080ddd6308c39cdf058000404e7
#
_entry.id   3207f080ddd6308c39cdf058000404e7
#
_cell.length_a   1.000
_cell.length_b   1.000
_cell.length_c   1.000
_cell.angle_alpha   90.00
_cell.angle_beta   90.00
_cell.angle_gamma   90.00
#
_symmetry.space_group_name_H-M   'P 1'
#
loop_
_entity.id
_entity.type
_entity.pdbx_description
1 polymer ?
#
loop_
_entity_poly.entity_id
_entity_poly.type
_entity_poly.pdbx_seq_one_letter_code
_entity_poly.pdbx_strand_id
1 'polypeptide(L)'
;KELKRELPAEGPHAEDLDLLIGQAARCREILARLANHDAEADEIYQRTKLLVMIEDLIEPLRGSEVEIAVTSSANDAGKAKSEEPIFRRNPAIAYGLGNLLENAVDFAGNKVEVDARWTPSSVSITVRDDGPGFRQDVFDRLGDPFVTTRPGYGEESGGKGQHDGMGLGFFIAKTLLERSGAAVSLANRPAPAHGAVVHVVWPRVAVDVGRA
;
A
#
# COMPACT_ATOMS: atom_id res chain seq x y z
N LYS A 1 5.81 -8.68 -26.62
CA LYS A 1 5.85 -7.85 -27.85
C LYS A 1 5.81 -8.70 -29.11
N GLU A 2 6.45 -9.88 -29.16
CA GLU A 2 6.41 -10.79 -30.33
C GLU A 2 5.00 -11.36 -30.57
N LEU A 3 4.32 -11.85 -29.54
CA LEU A 3 2.94 -12.36 -29.64
C LEU A 3 1.95 -11.34 -30.24
N LYS A 4 2.12 -10.03 -29.98
CA LYS A 4 1.27 -8.98 -30.55
C LYS A 4 1.54 -8.75 -32.07
N ARG A 5 2.64 -9.28 -32.61
CA ARG A 5 3.00 -9.23 -34.03
C ARG A 5 2.41 -10.39 -34.84
N GLU A 6 2.13 -11.51 -34.17
CA GLU A 6 1.68 -12.76 -34.80
C GLU A 6 0.15 -12.97 -34.72
N LEU A 7 -0.55 -12.25 -33.83
CA LEU A 7 -2.00 -12.32 -33.67
C LEU A 7 -2.70 -11.13 -34.35
N PRO A 8 -3.87 -11.32 -34.96
CA PRO A 8 -4.65 -10.24 -35.55
C PRO A 8 -4.95 -9.17 -34.52
N ALA A 9 -4.87 -7.90 -34.91
CA ALA A 9 -5.17 -6.76 -34.02
C ALA A 9 -6.63 -6.69 -33.56
N GLU A 10 -7.52 -7.44 -34.21
CA GLU A 10 -8.94 -7.55 -33.89
C GLU A 10 -9.31 -9.03 -33.76
N GLY A 11 -9.59 -9.48 -32.53
CA GLY A 11 -10.02 -10.86 -32.26
C GLY A 11 -10.37 -11.05 -30.79
N PRO A 12 -11.08 -12.13 -30.45
CA PRO A 12 -11.55 -12.40 -29.08
C PRO A 12 -10.45 -12.49 -28.02
N HIS A 13 -9.18 -12.53 -28.43
CA HIS A 13 -8.01 -12.60 -27.52
C HIS A 13 -7.17 -11.31 -27.48
N ALA A 14 -7.55 -10.26 -28.21
CA ALA A 14 -6.79 -9.01 -28.26
C ALA A 14 -6.83 -8.28 -26.91
N GLU A 15 -7.96 -8.28 -26.24
CA GLU A 15 -8.17 -7.70 -24.89
C GLU A 15 -7.38 -8.48 -23.85
N ASP A 16 -7.41 -9.81 -23.90
CA ASP A 16 -6.63 -10.68 -22.99
C ASP A 16 -5.12 -10.46 -23.15
N LEU A 17 -4.68 -10.24 -24.40
CA LEU A 17 -3.27 -9.99 -24.70
C LEU A 17 -2.81 -8.62 -24.19
N ASP A 18 -3.63 -7.60 -24.33
CA ASP A 18 -3.34 -6.25 -23.80
C ASP A 18 -3.34 -6.25 -22.26
N LEU A 19 -4.24 -7.01 -21.64
CA LEU A 19 -4.24 -7.24 -20.20
C LEU A 19 -2.95 -7.92 -19.75
N LEU A 20 -2.54 -9.01 -20.39
CA LEU A 20 -1.30 -9.74 -20.06
C LEU A 20 -0.05 -8.86 -20.24
N ILE A 21 0.00 -8.04 -21.31
CA ILE A 21 1.10 -7.11 -21.55
C ILE A 21 1.14 -6.03 -20.46
N GLY A 22 -0.02 -5.50 -20.05
CA GLY A 22 -0.15 -4.53 -18.97
C GLY A 22 0.35 -5.10 -17.63
N GLN A 23 -0.03 -6.33 -17.32
CA GLN A 23 0.41 -7.01 -16.10
C GLN A 23 1.89 -7.33 -16.11
N ALA A 24 2.43 -7.80 -17.22
CA ALA A 24 3.88 -8.03 -17.37
C ALA A 24 4.69 -6.73 -17.25
N ALA A 25 4.17 -5.61 -17.74
CA ALA A 25 4.77 -4.29 -17.55
C ALA A 25 4.75 -3.86 -16.08
N ARG A 26 3.63 -4.05 -15.38
CA ARG A 26 3.48 -3.74 -13.95
C ARG A 26 4.39 -4.61 -13.09
N CYS A 27 4.45 -5.93 -13.35
CA CYS A 27 5.40 -6.82 -12.67
C CYS A 27 6.85 -6.37 -12.88
N ARG A 28 7.21 -5.96 -14.09
CA ARG A 28 8.55 -5.45 -14.39
C ARG A 28 8.83 -4.15 -13.66
N GLU A 29 7.87 -3.24 -13.56
CA GLU A 29 8.01 -1.99 -12.82
C GLU A 29 8.21 -2.26 -11.33
N ILE A 30 7.42 -3.16 -10.73
CA ILE A 30 7.58 -3.59 -9.33
C ILE A 30 8.98 -4.16 -9.11
N LEU A 31 9.40 -5.09 -9.97
CA LEU A 31 10.74 -5.70 -9.90
C LEU A 31 11.85 -4.66 -10.10
N ALA A 32 11.67 -3.70 -11.01
CA ALA A 32 12.63 -2.62 -11.21
C ALA A 32 12.74 -1.71 -9.98
N ARG A 33 11.61 -1.34 -9.37
CA ARG A 33 11.59 -0.55 -8.13
C ARG A 33 12.25 -1.29 -6.96
N LEU A 34 12.08 -2.62 -6.88
CA LEU A 34 12.72 -3.45 -5.86
C LEU A 34 14.21 -3.72 -6.13
N ALA A 35 14.61 -3.76 -7.41
CA ALA A 35 15.98 -4.03 -7.83
C ALA A 35 16.88 -2.78 -7.86
N ASN A 36 16.29 -1.59 -8.06
CA ASN A 36 17.03 -0.31 -8.06
C ASN A 36 17.39 0.12 -6.62
N HIS A 37 17.99 -0.79 -5.90
CA HIS A 37 18.69 -0.48 -4.67
C HIS A 37 20.12 -0.09 -5.07
N ASP A 38 20.33 1.18 -5.44
CA ASP A 38 21.67 1.71 -5.63
C ASP A 38 22.46 1.54 -4.33
N ALA A 39 23.28 0.51 -4.31
CA ALA A 39 24.11 0.13 -3.18
C ALA A 39 25.20 1.17 -2.85
N GLU A 40 25.28 2.25 -3.62
CA GLU A 40 26.31 3.29 -3.52
C GLU A 40 25.77 4.68 -3.11
N ALA A 41 24.47 4.83 -2.85
CA ALA A 41 23.97 6.06 -2.28
C ALA A 41 24.44 6.17 -0.82
N ASP A 42 25.14 7.26 -0.54
CA ASP A 42 25.71 7.63 0.75
C ASP A 42 24.79 7.22 1.91
N GLU A 43 25.29 6.50 2.91
CA GLU A 43 24.51 5.93 4.03
C GLU A 43 23.59 6.96 4.72
N ILE A 44 23.95 8.24 4.64
CA ILE A 44 23.20 9.38 5.18
C ILE A 44 21.90 9.61 4.40
N TYR A 45 21.91 9.44 3.07
CA TYR A 45 20.73 9.61 2.22
C TYR A 45 19.76 8.42 2.26
N GLN A 46 20.21 7.30 2.84
CA GLN A 46 19.37 6.11 3.03
C GLN A 46 18.51 6.17 4.29
N ARG A 47 18.68 7.17 5.15
CA ARG A 47 17.93 7.33 6.40
C ARG A 47 16.85 8.40 6.24
N THR A 48 15.65 8.09 6.64
CA THR A 48 14.53 9.03 6.62
C THR A 48 13.70 8.91 7.90
N LYS A 49 13.20 10.03 8.41
CA LYS A 49 12.24 10.01 9.51
C LYS A 49 10.93 9.42 9.07
N LEU A 50 10.22 8.75 9.97
CA LEU A 50 8.94 8.11 9.70
C LEU A 50 7.93 9.06 9.05
N LEU A 51 7.77 10.28 9.59
CA LEU A 51 6.80 11.23 9.08
C LEU A 51 7.18 11.79 7.70
N VAL A 52 8.47 11.99 7.44
CA VAL A 52 8.96 12.40 6.12
C VAL A 52 8.67 11.30 5.09
N MET A 53 8.91 10.03 5.44
CA MET A 53 8.59 8.92 4.56
C MET A 53 7.08 8.85 4.25
N ILE A 54 6.22 9.06 5.24
CA ILE A 54 4.76 9.07 5.06
C ILE A 54 4.35 10.23 4.15
N GLU A 55 4.89 11.44 4.35
CA GLU A 55 4.58 12.60 3.50
C GLU A 55 5.04 12.38 2.06
N ASP A 56 6.25 11.83 1.83
CA ASP A 56 6.77 11.50 0.50
C ASP A 56 5.82 10.53 -0.26
N LEU A 57 5.17 9.61 0.46
CA LEU A 57 4.21 8.66 -0.12
C LEU A 57 2.83 9.27 -0.38
N ILE A 58 2.43 10.26 0.39
CA ILE A 58 1.12 10.92 0.29
C ILE A 58 1.16 12.03 -0.78
N GLU A 59 2.29 12.69 -0.98
CA GLU A 59 2.40 13.85 -1.88
C GLU A 59 1.84 13.59 -3.30
N PRO A 60 2.10 12.45 -3.96
CA PRO A 60 1.50 12.14 -5.26
C PRO A 60 -0.03 11.99 -5.23
N LEU A 61 -0.62 11.71 -4.05
CA LEU A 61 -2.05 11.45 -3.87
C LEU A 61 -2.84 12.72 -3.50
N ARG A 62 -2.17 13.81 -3.13
CA ARG A 62 -2.81 15.08 -2.73
C ARG A 62 -3.58 15.79 -3.86
N GLY A 63 -3.41 15.35 -5.11
CA GLY A 63 -4.17 15.85 -6.26
C GLY A 63 -5.56 15.23 -6.42
N SER A 64 -5.93 14.24 -5.58
CA SER A 64 -7.26 13.63 -5.57
C SER A 64 -8.29 14.51 -4.86
N GLU A 65 -9.59 14.24 -5.06
CA GLU A 65 -10.68 14.90 -4.34
C GLU A 65 -10.80 14.45 -2.87
N VAL A 66 -10.00 13.45 -2.46
CA VAL A 66 -10.01 12.86 -1.13
C VAL A 66 -9.09 13.63 -0.19
N GLU A 67 -9.60 14.03 0.96
CA GLU A 67 -8.79 14.64 2.03
C GLU A 67 -7.92 13.57 2.71
N ILE A 68 -6.60 13.81 2.79
CA ILE A 68 -5.69 12.92 3.52
C ILE A 68 -5.17 13.63 4.77
N ALA A 69 -5.59 13.15 5.94
CA ALA A 69 -5.19 13.68 7.24
C ALA A 69 -4.13 12.78 7.88
N VAL A 70 -2.98 13.36 8.25
CA VAL A 70 -1.91 12.65 8.94
C VAL A 70 -1.87 13.07 10.40
N THR A 71 -1.87 12.09 11.29
CA THR A 71 -1.68 12.29 12.73
C THR A 71 -0.51 11.46 13.22
N SER A 72 0.17 11.95 14.26
CA SER A 72 1.28 11.21 14.84
C SER A 72 1.35 11.36 16.35
N SER A 73 1.76 10.30 17.04
CA SER A 73 1.96 10.33 18.48
C SER A 73 3.05 9.37 18.95
N ALA A 74 3.84 9.84 19.93
CA ALA A 74 4.67 8.96 20.74
C ALA A 74 3.81 8.44 21.91
N ASN A 75 3.62 7.14 22.01
CA ASN A 75 2.81 6.53 23.08
C ASN A 75 3.74 5.87 24.11
N ASP A 76 4.08 6.59 25.13
CA ASP A 76 5.09 6.20 26.13
C ASP A 76 4.53 5.84 27.50
N ALA A 77 3.22 5.64 27.65
CA ALA A 77 2.59 5.22 28.92
C ALA A 77 3.22 5.87 30.17
N GLY A 78 3.47 7.19 30.11
CA GLY A 78 4.02 7.98 31.24
C GLY A 78 5.55 7.97 31.39
N LYS A 79 6.30 7.40 30.45
CA LYS A 79 7.77 7.47 30.38
C LYS A 79 8.24 8.59 29.45
N ALA A 80 9.55 8.92 29.45
CA ALA A 80 10.12 9.92 28.58
C ALA A 80 9.70 9.69 27.11
N LYS A 81 9.28 10.78 26.45
CA LYS A 81 8.75 10.77 25.07
C LYS A 81 9.74 10.09 24.14
N SER A 82 9.35 8.98 23.52
CA SER A 82 10.20 8.29 22.55
C SER A 82 10.46 9.17 21.34
N GLU A 83 11.71 9.21 20.90
CA GLU A 83 12.06 9.92 19.67
C GLU A 83 11.41 9.28 18.45
N GLU A 84 11.13 10.10 17.44
CA GLU A 84 10.62 9.65 16.15
C GLU A 84 11.58 8.63 15.53
N PRO A 85 11.06 7.47 15.04
CA PRO A 85 11.90 6.45 14.42
C PRO A 85 12.55 6.96 13.13
N ILE A 86 13.79 6.53 12.90
CA ILE A 86 14.53 6.76 11.66
C ILE A 86 14.58 5.44 10.89
N PHE A 87 13.90 5.40 9.76
CA PHE A 87 13.87 4.25 8.88
C PHE A 87 15.06 4.25 7.92
N ARG A 88 15.58 3.07 7.62
CA ARG A 88 16.38 2.90 6.41
C ARG A 88 15.43 2.88 5.21
N ARG A 89 15.75 3.64 4.16
CA ARG A 89 14.97 3.58 2.91
C ARG A 89 14.91 2.14 2.41
N ASN A 90 13.71 1.58 2.43
CA ASN A 90 13.44 0.21 1.99
C ASN A 90 12.35 0.27 0.91
N PRO A 91 12.69 -0.04 -0.36
CA PRO A 91 11.72 -0.02 -1.46
C PRO A 91 10.50 -0.91 -1.21
N ALA A 92 10.67 -2.02 -0.49
CA ALA A 92 9.57 -2.92 -0.15
C ALA A 92 8.57 -2.27 0.82
N ILE A 93 9.08 -1.52 1.83
CA ILE A 93 8.23 -0.77 2.77
C ILE A 93 7.55 0.38 2.03
N ALA A 94 8.28 1.15 1.23
CA ALA A 94 7.74 2.27 0.48
C ALA A 94 6.65 1.82 -0.51
N TYR A 95 6.90 0.75 -1.28
CA TYR A 95 5.91 0.17 -2.18
C TYR A 95 4.68 -0.35 -1.42
N GLY A 96 4.91 -1.10 -0.33
CA GLY A 96 3.84 -1.66 0.47
C GLY A 96 2.92 -0.60 1.05
N LEU A 97 3.48 0.42 1.71
CA LEU A 97 2.71 1.54 2.27
C LEU A 97 2.06 2.40 1.18
N GLY A 98 2.78 2.69 0.08
CA GLY A 98 2.22 3.45 -1.05
C GLY A 98 0.98 2.77 -1.61
N ASN A 99 1.03 1.46 -1.84
CA ASN A 99 -0.12 0.70 -2.33
C ASN A 99 -1.31 0.67 -1.33
N LEU A 100 -1.04 0.62 -0.02
CA LEU A 100 -2.10 0.75 0.99
C LEU A 100 -2.76 2.13 0.94
N LEU A 101 -1.99 3.20 0.78
CA LEU A 101 -2.48 4.57 0.66
C LEU A 101 -3.27 4.78 -0.64
N GLU A 102 -2.75 4.30 -1.77
CA GLU A 102 -3.46 4.31 -3.07
C GLU A 102 -4.81 3.61 -2.96
N ASN A 103 -4.85 2.40 -2.38
CA ASN A 103 -6.10 1.68 -2.17
C ASN A 103 -7.07 2.44 -1.26
N ALA A 104 -6.58 3.04 -0.16
CA ALA A 104 -7.43 3.81 0.73
C ALA A 104 -8.05 5.02 0.01
N VAL A 105 -7.29 5.74 -0.81
CA VAL A 105 -7.78 6.87 -1.62
C VAL A 105 -8.78 6.40 -2.68
N ASP A 106 -8.49 5.29 -3.37
CA ASP A 106 -9.37 4.73 -4.42
C ASP A 106 -10.74 4.30 -3.89
N PHE A 107 -10.81 3.85 -2.62
CA PHE A 107 -12.06 3.37 -2.01
C PHE A 107 -12.72 4.38 -1.07
N ALA A 108 -12.03 5.45 -0.68
CA ALA A 108 -12.58 6.47 0.19
C ALA A 108 -13.78 7.18 -0.45
N GLY A 109 -14.71 7.59 0.39
CA GLY A 109 -15.77 8.51 0.00
C GLY A 109 -15.26 9.94 -0.10
N ASN A 110 -14.60 10.43 0.95
CA ASN A 110 -14.11 11.81 1.04
C ASN A 110 -12.79 11.91 1.81
N LYS A 111 -12.48 10.94 2.69
CA LYS A 111 -11.40 11.10 3.67
C LYS A 111 -10.59 9.83 3.91
N VAL A 112 -9.27 10.01 3.97
CA VAL A 112 -8.31 9.02 4.45
C VAL A 112 -7.58 9.57 5.68
N GLU A 113 -7.48 8.78 6.73
CA GLU A 113 -6.76 9.09 7.96
C GLU A 113 -5.55 8.18 8.10
N VAL A 114 -4.37 8.78 8.22
CA VAL A 114 -3.10 8.07 8.47
C VAL A 114 -2.63 8.41 9.88
N ASP A 115 -2.54 7.41 10.74
CA ASP A 115 -2.13 7.58 12.13
C ASP A 115 -0.82 6.81 12.37
N ALA A 116 0.26 7.54 12.61
CA ALA A 116 1.58 7.00 12.90
C ALA A 116 1.85 7.04 14.41
N ARG A 117 2.12 5.88 15.01
CA ARG A 117 2.44 5.78 16.43
C ARG A 117 3.73 5.02 16.67
N TRP A 118 4.44 5.43 17.69
CA TRP A 118 5.65 4.70 18.10
C TRP A 118 5.80 4.65 19.60
N THR A 119 6.42 3.58 20.04
CA THR A 119 6.80 3.30 21.43
C THR A 119 8.29 2.96 21.48
N PRO A 120 8.88 2.72 22.65
CA PRO A 120 10.25 2.17 22.74
C PRO A 120 10.43 0.82 22.05
N SER A 121 9.35 0.03 21.84
CA SER A 121 9.41 -1.34 21.34
C SER A 121 8.75 -1.55 19.98
N SER A 122 7.89 -0.64 19.51
CA SER A 122 7.12 -0.82 18.27
C SER A 122 6.94 0.49 17.51
N VAL A 123 6.71 0.34 16.20
CA VAL A 123 6.26 1.41 15.31
C VAL A 123 5.01 0.90 14.59
N SER A 124 3.96 1.71 14.54
CA SER A 124 2.72 1.35 13.85
C SER A 124 2.24 2.46 12.94
N ILE A 125 1.67 2.06 11.80
CA ILE A 125 0.96 2.94 10.88
C ILE A 125 -0.43 2.35 10.69
N THR A 126 -1.45 3.18 10.88
CA THR A 126 -2.84 2.80 10.65
C THR A 126 -3.41 3.69 9.57
N VAL A 127 -3.90 3.08 8.50
CA VAL A 127 -4.60 3.76 7.40
C VAL A 127 -6.07 3.44 7.52
N ARG A 128 -6.93 4.47 7.51
CA ARG A 128 -8.39 4.36 7.58
C ARG A 128 -9.01 5.18 6.47
N ASP A 129 -9.98 4.62 5.78
CA ASP A 129 -10.83 5.35 4.86
C ASP A 129 -12.26 5.49 5.42
N ASP A 130 -13.09 6.24 4.72
CA ASP A 130 -14.52 6.41 4.97
C ASP A 130 -15.38 5.77 3.86
N GLY A 131 -14.82 4.82 3.14
CA GLY A 131 -15.48 4.08 2.07
C GLY A 131 -16.42 2.98 2.59
N PRO A 132 -16.81 2.03 1.72
CA PRO A 132 -17.72 0.95 2.08
C PRO A 132 -17.10 -0.08 3.05
N GLY A 133 -15.78 -0.07 3.23
CA GLY A 133 -15.06 -1.07 3.99
C GLY A 133 -14.89 -2.39 3.23
N PHE A 134 -14.33 -3.38 3.90
CA PHE A 134 -14.15 -4.71 3.33
C PHE A 134 -15.46 -5.51 3.38
N ARG A 135 -15.78 -6.17 2.29
CA ARG A 135 -16.94 -7.07 2.19
C ARG A 135 -16.71 -8.30 3.09
N GLN A 136 -17.76 -8.69 3.83
CA GLN A 136 -17.67 -9.79 4.79
C GLN A 136 -17.37 -11.15 4.12
N ASP A 137 -17.90 -11.38 2.92
CA ASP A 137 -17.73 -12.63 2.16
C ASP A 137 -16.31 -12.88 1.62
N VAL A 138 -15.49 -11.82 1.54
CA VAL A 138 -14.10 -11.89 1.07
C VAL A 138 -13.07 -11.57 2.17
N PHE A 139 -13.55 -11.20 3.36
CA PHE A 139 -12.70 -10.71 4.44
C PHE A 139 -11.59 -11.69 4.82
N ASP A 140 -11.92 -12.97 4.96
CA ASP A 140 -10.96 -14.02 5.33
C ASP A 140 -9.94 -14.33 4.23
N ARG A 141 -10.21 -13.87 3.01
CA ARG A 141 -9.35 -14.05 1.84
C ARG A 141 -8.64 -12.78 1.39
N LEU A 142 -8.88 -11.66 2.10
CA LEU A 142 -8.19 -10.41 1.82
C LEU A 142 -6.68 -10.56 2.04
N GLY A 143 -5.91 -10.25 1.01
CA GLY A 143 -4.48 -10.48 1.00
C GLY A 143 -4.06 -11.81 0.37
N ASP A 144 -5.00 -12.63 -0.12
CA ASP A 144 -4.72 -13.67 -1.08
C ASP A 144 -4.56 -13.10 -2.49
N PRO A 145 -3.77 -13.74 -3.37
CA PRO A 145 -3.64 -13.29 -4.74
C PRO A 145 -5.00 -13.39 -5.48
N PHE A 146 -5.27 -12.43 -6.35
CA PHE A 146 -6.49 -12.35 -7.19
C PHE A 146 -7.81 -12.13 -6.43
N VAL A 147 -7.76 -11.67 -5.19
CA VAL A 147 -8.95 -11.25 -4.44
C VAL A 147 -9.09 -9.74 -4.53
N THR A 148 -10.21 -9.26 -5.09
CA THR A 148 -10.55 -7.84 -5.17
C THR A 148 -12.01 -7.62 -4.80
N THR A 149 -12.30 -6.48 -4.17
CA THR A 149 -13.66 -6.02 -3.87
C THR A 149 -14.11 -4.89 -4.79
N ARG A 150 -13.30 -4.53 -5.80
CA ARG A 150 -13.66 -3.47 -6.76
C ARG A 150 -14.90 -3.88 -7.56
N PRO A 151 -15.92 -2.99 -7.68
CA PRO A 151 -17.07 -3.23 -8.52
C PRO A 151 -16.63 -3.41 -9.99
N GLY A 152 -17.18 -4.43 -10.68
CA GLY A 152 -16.89 -4.68 -12.10
C GLY A 152 -15.96 -5.86 -12.36
N TYR A 153 -15.40 -6.51 -11.34
CA TYR A 153 -14.63 -7.72 -11.49
C TYR A 153 -15.56 -8.96 -11.40
N GLY A 154 -15.88 -9.56 -12.53
CA GLY A 154 -16.68 -10.81 -12.58
C GLY A 154 -18.06 -10.69 -13.19
N GLU A 155 -18.54 -9.51 -13.58
CA GLU A 155 -19.75 -9.35 -14.40
C GLU A 155 -19.37 -8.65 -15.72
N GLU A 156 -19.86 -9.20 -16.84
CA GLU A 156 -19.68 -8.69 -18.20
C GLU A 156 -20.17 -7.23 -18.30
N SER A 157 -19.28 -6.28 -18.13
CA SER A 157 -19.55 -4.87 -18.36
C SER A 157 -18.39 -4.25 -19.11
N GLY A 158 -18.54 -4.21 -20.45
CA GLY A 158 -17.67 -3.46 -21.36
C GLY A 158 -17.75 -1.96 -21.10
N GLY A 159 -17.10 -1.46 -20.07
CA GLY A 159 -16.98 -0.06 -19.71
C GLY A 159 -15.51 0.35 -19.64
N LYS A 160 -15.10 1.25 -20.53
CA LYS A 160 -13.81 1.90 -20.54
C LYS A 160 -13.57 2.67 -19.21
N GLY A 161 -12.79 2.11 -18.30
CA GLY A 161 -12.39 2.77 -17.05
C GLY A 161 -11.02 2.26 -16.61
N GLN A 162 -10.05 3.16 -16.60
CA GLN A 162 -8.66 2.99 -16.24
C GLN A 162 -8.46 2.27 -14.89
N HIS A 163 -7.48 1.34 -14.87
CA HIS A 163 -6.90 0.67 -13.69
C HIS A 163 -7.73 -0.39 -12.96
N ASP A 164 -8.29 -1.34 -13.69
CA ASP A 164 -8.81 -2.59 -13.11
C ASP A 164 -7.66 -3.40 -12.48
N GLY A 165 -7.47 -3.22 -11.17
CA GLY A 165 -6.48 -3.97 -10.42
C GLY A 165 -6.94 -5.42 -10.22
N MET A 166 -6.17 -6.41 -10.69
CA MET A 166 -6.43 -7.86 -10.55
C MET A 166 -6.39 -8.40 -9.10
N GLY A 167 -6.55 -7.55 -8.07
CA GLY A 167 -6.45 -7.98 -6.68
C GLY A 167 -5.02 -8.37 -6.24
N LEU A 168 -4.01 -8.07 -7.06
CA LEU A 168 -2.61 -8.39 -6.74
C LEU A 168 -1.92 -7.28 -5.93
N GLY A 169 -2.36 -6.04 -6.04
CA GLY A 169 -1.69 -4.91 -5.39
C GLY A 169 -1.64 -5.06 -3.88
N PHE A 170 -2.78 -5.32 -3.26
CA PHE A 170 -2.86 -5.51 -1.82
C PHE A 170 -2.11 -6.76 -1.34
N PHE A 171 -2.20 -7.87 -2.08
CA PHE A 171 -1.42 -9.09 -1.80
C PHE A 171 0.09 -8.82 -1.79
N ILE A 172 0.61 -8.13 -2.81
CA ILE A 172 2.03 -7.79 -2.92
C ILE A 172 2.42 -6.83 -1.78
N ALA A 173 1.62 -5.80 -1.52
CA ALA A 173 1.84 -4.85 -0.45
C ALA A 173 1.95 -5.55 0.92
N LYS A 174 0.97 -6.38 1.26
CA LYS A 174 0.95 -7.18 2.49
C LYS A 174 2.21 -8.06 2.59
N THR A 175 2.50 -8.83 1.53
CA THR A 175 3.67 -9.71 1.49
C THR A 175 4.99 -8.97 1.72
N LEU A 176 5.17 -7.81 1.08
CA LEU A 176 6.38 -7.00 1.21
C LEU A 176 6.52 -6.42 2.62
N LEU A 177 5.43 -5.92 3.20
CA LEU A 177 5.41 -5.40 4.56
C LEU A 177 5.71 -6.50 5.58
N GLU A 178 5.08 -7.67 5.45
CA GLU A 178 5.34 -8.82 6.33
C GLU A 178 6.79 -9.32 6.22
N ARG A 179 7.35 -9.36 5.01
CA ARG A 179 8.77 -9.69 4.80
C ARG A 179 9.74 -8.65 5.37
N SER A 180 9.30 -7.40 5.57
CA SER A 180 10.08 -6.38 6.28
C SER A 180 9.99 -6.51 7.81
N GLY A 181 9.29 -7.52 8.31
CA GLY A 181 9.10 -7.80 9.73
C GLY A 181 7.83 -7.17 10.32
N ALA A 182 6.92 -6.64 9.50
CA ALA A 182 5.64 -6.13 9.97
C ALA A 182 4.63 -7.26 10.24
N ALA A 183 3.69 -6.99 11.14
CA ALA A 183 2.39 -7.65 11.18
C ALA A 183 1.35 -6.73 10.53
N VAL A 184 0.58 -7.26 9.58
CA VAL A 184 -0.49 -6.53 8.88
C VAL A 184 -1.83 -7.11 9.29
N SER A 185 -2.72 -6.26 9.78
CA SER A 185 -4.08 -6.64 10.17
C SER A 185 -5.12 -5.73 9.52
N LEU A 186 -6.29 -6.30 9.26
CA LEU A 186 -7.41 -5.67 8.58
C LEU A 186 -8.61 -5.63 9.50
N ALA A 187 -9.38 -4.56 9.41
CA ALA A 187 -10.67 -4.43 10.10
C ALA A 187 -11.58 -3.49 9.31
N ASN A 188 -12.86 -3.50 9.63
CA ASN A 188 -13.77 -2.42 9.29
C ASN A 188 -13.94 -1.47 10.47
N ARG A 189 -14.22 -0.21 10.19
CA ARG A 189 -14.57 0.78 11.25
C ARG A 189 -15.84 0.32 11.96
N PRO A 190 -15.91 0.47 13.29
CA PRO A 190 -17.11 0.10 14.02
C PRO A 190 -18.27 1.07 13.74
N ALA A 191 -19.49 0.56 13.66
CA ALA A 191 -20.68 1.41 13.52
C ALA A 191 -20.75 2.47 14.66
N PRO A 192 -21.24 3.69 14.38
CA PRO A 192 -21.90 4.15 13.15
C PRO A 192 -20.92 4.56 12.02
N ALA A 193 -19.61 4.57 12.24
CA ALA A 193 -18.63 4.84 11.21
C ALA A 193 -18.57 3.66 10.22
N HIS A 194 -18.12 3.94 9.01
CA HIS A 194 -17.86 2.94 7.98
C HIS A 194 -16.47 3.18 7.36
N GLY A 195 -15.97 2.21 6.61
CA GLY A 195 -14.67 2.27 5.97
C GLY A 195 -13.76 1.13 6.38
N ALA A 196 -12.68 0.96 5.65
CA ALA A 196 -11.66 -0.01 5.95
C ALA A 196 -10.60 0.54 6.92
N VAL A 197 -9.96 -0.36 7.63
CA VAL A 197 -8.83 -0.10 8.51
C VAL A 197 -7.73 -1.09 8.20
N VAL A 198 -6.57 -0.59 7.83
CA VAL A 198 -5.35 -1.39 7.67
C VAL A 198 -4.37 -0.95 8.74
N HIS A 199 -3.93 -1.90 9.57
CA HIS A 199 -2.99 -1.64 10.64
C HIS A 199 -1.70 -2.43 10.41
N VAL A 200 -0.57 -1.73 10.35
CA VAL A 200 0.76 -2.27 10.11
C VAL A 200 1.62 -1.98 11.32
N VAL A 201 2.22 -3.01 11.91
CA VAL A 201 3.05 -2.89 13.12
C VAL A 201 4.38 -3.58 12.91
N TRP A 202 5.47 -2.87 13.20
CA TRP A 202 6.81 -3.43 13.27
C TRP A 202 7.34 -3.46 14.70
N PRO A 203 8.11 -4.48 15.08
CA PRO A 203 9.07 -4.33 16.18
C PRO A 203 10.00 -3.16 15.84
N ARG A 204 10.19 -2.22 16.76
CA ARG A 204 10.99 -1.01 16.49
C ARG A 204 12.40 -1.35 16.01
N VAL A 205 12.99 -2.39 16.58
CA VAL A 205 14.33 -2.87 16.22
C VAL A 205 14.45 -3.33 14.75
N ALA A 206 13.35 -3.70 14.12
CA ALA A 206 13.36 -4.15 12.72
C ALA A 206 13.47 -2.99 11.72
N VAL A 207 13.08 -1.78 12.10
CA VAL A 207 12.96 -0.65 11.16
C VAL A 207 13.68 0.62 11.61
N ASP A 208 13.92 0.81 12.92
CA ASP A 208 14.57 2.00 13.46
C ASP A 208 16.10 1.83 13.50
N VAL A 209 16.79 2.58 12.65
CA VAL A 209 18.27 2.64 12.58
C VAL A 209 18.86 3.84 13.33
N GLY A 210 18.02 4.62 14.02
CA GLY A 210 18.46 5.75 14.84
C GLY A 210 18.99 5.37 16.22
N ARG A 211 18.87 4.09 16.63
CA ARG A 211 19.28 3.54 17.93
C ARG A 211 20.47 2.58 17.82
N ALA A 212 21.39 2.82 16.92
CA ALA A 212 22.67 2.10 16.89
C ALA A 212 23.65 2.71 17.87
#